data_4cd958d34e0371becae2fb56cfe42419
#
_entry.id   4cd958d34e0371becae2fb56cfe42419
#
_cell.length_a   1.000
_cell.length_b   1.000
_cell.length_c   1.000
_cell.angle_alpha   90.00
_cell.angle_beta   90.00
_cell.angle_gamma   90.00
#
_symmetry.space_group_name_H-M   'P 1'
#
loop_
_entity.id
_entity.type
_entity.pdbx_description
1 polymer ?
#
loop_
_entity_poly.entity_id
_entity_poly.type
_entity_poly.pdbx_seq_one_letter_code
_entity_poly.pdbx_strand_id
1 'polypeptide(L)' 'MKTHAIFWKSNVNGTRGTGTKLFGKKEAERLATELNEGYPDIDHEAVIPVPAAAESAVAKPG' A
#
# COMPACT_ATOMS: atom_id res chain seq x y z
N MET A 1 -10.21 12.14 7.88
CA MET A 1 -10.77 10.89 7.41
C MET A 1 -9.69 9.98 6.92
N LYS A 2 -9.76 8.70 7.26
CA LYS A 2 -8.70 7.77 6.91
C LYS A 2 -9.12 6.92 5.73
N THR A 3 -8.60 7.23 4.57
CA THR A 3 -8.99 6.56 3.34
C THR A 3 -7.83 5.91 2.61
N HIS A 4 -6.62 6.07 3.11
CA HIS A 4 -5.45 5.58 2.40
C HIS A 4 -4.75 4.46 3.14
N ALA A 5 -4.23 3.51 2.40
CA ALA A 5 -3.43 2.42 2.97
C ALA A 5 -2.04 2.51 2.37
N ILE A 6 -1.11 1.76 2.91
CA ILE A 6 0.25 1.72 2.39
C ILE A 6 0.40 0.46 1.56
N PHE A 7 0.69 0.62 0.29
CA PHE A 7 1.00 -0.48 -0.60
C PHE A 7 2.51 -0.64 -0.59
N TRP A 8 3.00 -1.85 -0.56
CA TRP A 8 4.44 -2.10 -0.57
C TRP A 8 4.79 -3.19 -1.58
N LYS A 9 5.98 -3.08 -2.13
CA LYS A 9 6.48 -4.07 -3.07
C LYS A 9 7.96 -4.27 -2.80
N SER A 10 8.37 -5.51 -2.60
CA SER A 10 9.78 -5.81 -2.37
C SER A 10 10.52 -5.90 -3.70
N ASN A 11 11.62 -5.21 -3.80
CA ASN A 11 12.45 -5.25 -5.01
C ASN A 11 13.40 -6.43 -4.99
N VAL A 12 13.48 -7.13 -3.89
CA VAL A 12 14.37 -8.27 -3.75
C VAL A 12 13.71 -9.53 -4.28
N ASN A 13 12.50 -9.81 -3.85
CA ASN A 13 11.85 -11.05 -4.25
C ASN A 13 10.52 -10.85 -4.98
N GLY A 14 10.15 -9.62 -5.25
CA GLY A 14 8.93 -9.35 -5.98
C GLY A 14 7.64 -9.50 -5.18
N THR A 15 7.72 -9.78 -3.90
CA THR A 15 6.54 -9.90 -3.06
C THR A 15 5.90 -8.53 -2.88
N ARG A 16 4.59 -8.49 -2.84
CA ARG A 16 3.89 -7.22 -2.65
C ARG A 16 2.65 -7.42 -1.81
N GLY A 17 2.14 -6.35 -1.25
CA GLY A 17 0.94 -6.41 -0.44
C GLY A 17 0.46 -5.02 -0.07
N THR A 18 -0.69 -4.96 0.58
CA THR A 18 -1.24 -3.69 1.04
C THR A 18 -1.53 -3.82 2.53
N GLY A 19 -1.15 -2.82 3.29
CA GLY A 19 -1.43 -2.80 4.71
C GLY A 19 -2.93 -2.72 4.96
N THR A 20 -3.36 -3.21 6.12
CA THR A 20 -4.77 -3.20 6.46
C THR A 20 -5.16 -1.96 7.25
N LYS A 21 -4.20 -1.22 7.76
CA LYS A 21 -4.48 -0.03 8.54
C LYS A 21 -4.68 1.16 7.62
N LEU A 22 -5.67 1.98 7.92
CA LEU A 22 -5.95 3.15 7.10
C LEU A 22 -5.40 4.41 7.75
N PHE A 23 -4.99 5.35 6.91
CA PHE A 23 -4.44 6.63 7.34
C PHE A 23 -5.08 7.75 6.53
N GLY A 24 -4.90 8.98 6.99
CA GLY A 24 -5.29 10.13 6.18
C GLY A 24 -4.32 10.27 5.01
N LYS A 25 -4.72 11.00 3.98
CA LYS A 25 -3.89 11.12 2.78
C LYS A 25 -2.49 11.62 3.08
N LYS A 26 -2.38 12.73 3.80
CA LYS A 26 -1.07 13.29 4.08
C LYS A 26 -0.24 12.40 4.99
N GLU A 27 -0.90 11.79 5.94
CA GLU A 27 -0.23 10.90 6.86
C GLU A 27 0.31 9.68 6.12
N ALA A 28 -0.49 9.12 5.22
CA ALA A 28 -0.06 7.97 4.44
C ALA A 28 1.11 8.30 3.53
N GLU A 29 1.07 9.47 2.89
CA GLU A 29 2.16 9.88 2.02
C GLU A 29 3.45 10.07 2.80
N ARG A 30 3.35 10.69 3.98
CA ARG A 30 4.51 10.90 4.80
C ARG A 30 5.08 9.56 5.27
N LEU A 31 4.20 8.66 5.71
CA LEU A 31 4.63 7.36 6.18
C LEU A 31 5.30 6.56 5.06
N ALA A 32 4.74 6.60 3.86
CA ALA A 32 5.32 5.91 2.73
C ALA A 32 6.73 6.44 2.45
N THR A 33 6.91 7.76 2.52
CA THR A 33 8.21 8.36 2.31
C THR A 33 9.20 7.90 3.37
N GLU A 34 8.78 7.89 4.63
CA GLU A 34 9.66 7.46 5.71
C GLU A 34 10.03 5.99 5.57
N LEU A 35 9.08 5.17 5.18
CA LEU A 35 9.36 3.77 5.00
C LEU A 35 10.29 3.52 3.82
N ASN A 36 10.17 4.31 2.76
CA ASN A 36 11.07 4.18 1.63
C ASN A 36 12.51 4.56 2.00
N GLU A 37 12.65 5.49 2.93
CA GLU A 37 13.98 5.88 3.38
C GLU A 37 14.57 4.83 4.31
N GLY A 38 13.75 4.25 5.16
CA GLY A 38 14.22 3.24 6.10
C GLY A 38 14.41 1.87 5.49
N TYR A 39 13.66 1.57 4.44
CA TYR A 39 13.71 0.26 3.80
C TYR A 39 13.79 0.43 2.30
N PRO A 40 14.95 0.83 1.79
CA PRO A 40 15.09 1.12 0.36
C PRO A 40 14.84 -0.07 -0.58
N ASP A 41 14.92 -1.28 -0.07
CA ASP A 41 14.66 -2.46 -0.89
C ASP A 41 13.18 -2.73 -1.06
N ILE A 42 12.34 -2.00 -0.38
CA ILE A 42 10.90 -2.16 -0.44
C ILE A 42 10.29 -0.83 -0.81
N ASP A 43 9.55 -0.79 -1.90
CA ASP A 43 8.88 0.43 -2.32
C ASP A 43 7.56 0.55 -1.58
N HIS A 44 7.24 1.73 -1.10
CA HIS A 44 6.00 1.99 -0.39
C HIS A 44 5.25 3.12 -1.08
N GLU A 45 3.93 3.02 -1.10
CA GLU A 45 3.13 4.03 -1.76
C GLU A 45 1.79 4.18 -1.04
N ALA A 46 1.32 5.41 -0.91
CA ALA A 46 0.01 5.66 -0.33
C ALA A 46 -1.04 5.43 -1.40
N VAL A 47 -1.97 4.53 -1.14
CA VAL A 47 -2.99 4.19 -2.13
C VAL A 47 -4.36 4.19 -1.48
N ILE A 48 -5.40 4.34 -2.28
CA ILE A 48 -6.75 4.21 -1.80
C ILE A 48 -7.17 2.77 -2.06
N PRO A 49 -7.38 1.98 -1.00
CA PRO A 49 -7.70 0.57 -1.21
C PRO A 49 -9.06 0.40 -1.87
N VAL A 50 -9.18 -0.63 -2.69
CA VAL A 50 -10.42 -0.89 -3.37
C VAL A 50 -11.40 -1.54 -2.43
N PRO A 51 -12.69 -1.26 -2.55
CA PRO A 51 -13.68 -1.95 -1.73
C PRO A 51 -13.62 -3.45 -1.96
N ALA A 52 -13.98 -4.19 -0.96
CA ALA A 52 -13.90 -5.64 -1.02
C ALA A 52 -14.60 -6.23 -2.23
N ALA A 53 -15.74 -5.68 -2.58
CA ALA A 53 -16.46 -6.19 -3.72
C ALA A 53 -15.69 -5.99 -5.02
N ALA A 54 -15.12 -4.83 -5.20
CA ALA A 54 -14.35 -4.55 -6.38
C ALA A 54 -13.09 -5.35 -6.38
N GLU A 55 -12.52 -5.53 -5.22
CA GLU A 55 -11.34 -6.28 -5.09
C GLU A 55 -11.55 -7.71 -5.51
N SER A 56 -12.65 -8.30 -5.12
CA SER A 56 -12.94 -9.63 -5.49
C SER A 56 -13.01 -9.81 -6.96
N ALA A 57 -13.61 -8.88 -7.64
CA ALA A 57 -13.76 -8.94 -9.06
C ALA A 57 -12.42 -8.87 -9.74
N VAL A 58 -11.54 -8.08 -9.21
CA VAL A 58 -10.25 -7.92 -9.81
C VAL A 58 -9.35 -9.09 -9.53
N ALA A 59 -9.43 -9.57 -8.35
CA ALA A 59 -8.48 -10.55 -7.93
C ALA A 59 -8.64 -11.83 -8.65
N LYS A 60 -9.72 -11.98 -9.24
CA LYS A 60 -9.95 -13.13 -9.74
C LYS A 60 -9.06 -13.60 -10.70
N PRO A 61 -8.61 -12.97 -11.35
CA PRO A 61 -7.86 -13.52 -12.29
C PRO A 61 -6.65 -13.93 -11.72
N GLY A 62 -6.53 -13.74 -10.79
CA GLY A 62 -5.37 -14.11 -10.32
C GLY A 62 -4.70 -14.31 -10.10
#